data_ad90faa45900a5379071ad4fbfc3f2c8
#
_entry.id   ad90faa45900a5379071ad4fbfc3f2c8
#
_cell.length_a   1.000
_cell.length_b   1.000
_cell.length_c   1.000
_cell.angle_alpha   90.00
_cell.angle_beta   90.00
_cell.angle_gamma   90.00
#
_symmetry.space_group_name_H-M   'P 1'
#
loop_
_entity.id
_entity.type
_entity.pdbx_description
1 polymer ?
#
loop_
_entity_poly.entity_id
_entity_poly.type
_entity_poly.pdbx_seq_one_letter_code
_entity_poly.pdbx_strand_id
1 'polypeptide(L)'
;MAAEAWRRAVQKQFAAKSFVAFRDLHRNAFREMFERFGLSGDLDACIDEAFDEYLRVRAYPEVASVLQQLEKEVALAIVSNMDTMLLLEALHNNGLSFTFVITSEEEQRYKPAPSIFQRAIRYLGLPAENILHVGDSFEEDVVGASAVGMGSLLIQRSGRSKDPVPKGTKVVRNLGEVRDFVRRSWE
;
A
#
# COMPACT_ATOMS: atom_id res chain seq x y z
N MET A 1 -13.21 -2.98 -18.49
CA MET A 1 -12.22 -3.62 -19.39
C MET A 1 -10.85 -2.96 -19.29
N ALA A 2 -10.65 -1.66 -19.65
CA ALA A 2 -9.32 -1.04 -19.61
C ALA A 2 -8.68 -1.00 -18.20
N ALA A 3 -9.41 -0.54 -17.18
CA ALA A 3 -8.93 -0.49 -15.79
C ALA A 3 -8.55 -1.86 -15.20
N GLU A 4 -9.25 -2.91 -15.64
CA GLU A 4 -8.94 -4.28 -15.21
C GLU A 4 -7.69 -4.83 -15.91
N ALA A 5 -7.53 -4.53 -17.19
CA ALA A 5 -6.33 -4.89 -17.94
C ALA A 5 -5.09 -4.18 -17.38
N TRP A 6 -5.21 -2.89 -17.05
CA TRP A 6 -4.15 -2.13 -16.41
C TRP A 6 -3.77 -2.73 -15.04
N ARG A 7 -4.75 -3.04 -14.20
CA ARG A 7 -4.51 -3.67 -12.89
C ARG A 7 -3.75 -5.00 -13.04
N ARG A 8 -4.15 -5.85 -14.00
CA ARG A 8 -3.46 -7.11 -14.28
C ARG A 8 -2.02 -6.89 -14.77
N ALA A 9 -1.79 -5.88 -15.62
CA ALA A 9 -0.46 -5.54 -16.10
C ALA A 9 0.45 -5.12 -14.93
N VAL A 10 -0.04 -4.27 -14.02
CA VAL A 10 0.69 -3.86 -12.81
C VAL A 10 0.97 -5.06 -11.88
N GLN A 11 -0.04 -5.88 -11.57
CA GLN A 11 0.13 -7.06 -10.70
C GLN A 11 1.14 -8.06 -11.26
N LYS A 12 1.15 -8.27 -12.57
CA LYS A 12 2.15 -9.11 -13.24
C LYS A 12 3.58 -8.60 -13.00
N GLN A 13 3.77 -7.28 -12.97
CA GLN A 13 5.07 -6.66 -12.70
C GLN A 13 5.48 -6.83 -11.23
N PHE A 14 4.55 -6.71 -10.28
CA PHE A 14 4.83 -6.95 -8.85
C PHE A 14 5.31 -8.39 -8.59
N ALA A 15 4.80 -9.35 -9.35
CA ALA A 15 5.19 -10.75 -9.26
C ALA A 15 6.50 -11.09 -10.02
N ALA A 16 7.12 -10.12 -10.70
CA ALA A 16 8.34 -10.34 -11.47
C ALA A 16 9.52 -10.72 -10.56
N LYS A 17 10.43 -11.55 -11.08
CA LYS A 17 11.62 -12.00 -10.32
C LYS A 17 12.63 -10.89 -10.06
N SER A 18 12.70 -9.89 -10.94
CA SER A 18 13.57 -8.72 -10.80
C SER A 18 12.74 -7.50 -10.42
N PHE A 19 13.24 -6.72 -9.48
CA PHE A 19 12.63 -5.45 -9.13
C PHE A 19 12.76 -4.46 -10.31
N VAL A 20 11.71 -3.70 -10.52
CA VAL A 20 11.65 -2.56 -11.46
C VAL A 20 11.06 -1.41 -10.66
N ALA A 21 11.61 -0.21 -10.73
CA ALA A 21 11.09 0.95 -10.01
C ALA A 21 9.60 1.21 -10.34
N PHE A 22 8.85 1.75 -9.40
CA PHE A 22 7.40 1.91 -9.51
C PHE A 22 6.99 2.71 -10.75
N ARG A 23 7.76 3.77 -11.08
CA ARG A 23 7.55 4.56 -12.28
C ARG A 23 7.75 3.75 -13.57
N ASP A 24 8.82 2.96 -13.66
CA ASP A 24 9.12 2.15 -14.83
C ASP A 24 8.14 0.97 -14.97
N LEU A 25 7.68 0.42 -13.85
CA LEU A 25 6.60 -0.57 -13.82
C LEU A 25 5.32 -0.01 -14.45
N HIS A 26 4.92 1.21 -14.09
CA HIS A 26 3.78 1.88 -14.69
C HIS A 26 4.00 2.17 -16.17
N ARG A 27 5.21 2.60 -16.55
CA ARG A 27 5.59 2.79 -17.96
C ARG A 27 5.40 1.52 -18.78
N ASN A 28 5.83 0.38 -18.25
CA ASN A 28 5.65 -0.92 -18.90
C ASN A 28 4.17 -1.30 -19.02
N ALA A 29 3.38 -1.08 -17.96
CA ALA A 29 1.95 -1.33 -17.97
C ALA A 29 1.20 -0.43 -18.98
N PHE A 30 1.52 0.87 -19.03
CA PHE A 30 0.97 1.79 -20.03
C PHE A 30 1.34 1.37 -21.44
N ARG A 31 2.60 0.99 -21.70
CA ARG A 31 3.04 0.49 -23.01
C ARG A 31 2.22 -0.73 -23.45
N GLU A 32 2.05 -1.72 -22.56
CA GLU A 32 1.21 -2.90 -22.83
C GLU A 32 -0.24 -2.49 -23.15
N MET A 33 -0.77 -1.47 -22.49
CA MET A 33 -2.11 -0.95 -22.77
C MET A 33 -2.20 -0.26 -24.12
N PHE A 34 -1.22 0.59 -24.47
CA PHE A 34 -1.16 1.26 -25.75
C PHE A 34 -1.14 0.25 -26.92
N GLU A 35 -0.27 -0.75 -26.83
CA GLU A 35 -0.18 -1.84 -27.81
C GLU A 35 -1.51 -2.63 -27.90
N ARG A 36 -2.04 -3.06 -26.75
CA ARG A 36 -3.24 -3.91 -26.70
C ARG A 36 -4.51 -3.24 -27.23
N PHE A 37 -4.65 -1.94 -27.03
CA PHE A 37 -5.85 -1.19 -27.41
C PHE A 37 -5.64 -0.31 -28.64
N GLY A 38 -4.47 -0.38 -29.28
CA GLY A 38 -4.14 0.44 -30.44
C GLY A 38 -4.18 1.94 -30.14
N LEU A 39 -3.75 2.33 -28.94
CA LEU A 39 -3.73 3.74 -28.53
C LEU A 39 -2.53 4.45 -29.15
N SER A 40 -2.72 5.73 -29.47
CA SER A 40 -1.65 6.63 -29.93
C SER A 40 -1.56 7.84 -29.02
N GLY A 41 -0.36 8.36 -28.80
CA GLY A 41 -0.12 9.51 -27.93
C GLY A 41 1.26 9.48 -27.30
N ASP A 42 1.55 10.49 -26.49
CA ASP A 42 2.78 10.58 -25.71
C ASP A 42 2.66 9.74 -24.44
N LEU A 43 3.40 8.64 -24.42
CA LEU A 43 3.42 7.70 -23.28
C LEU A 43 4.02 8.36 -22.02
N ASP A 44 5.06 9.17 -22.18
CA ASP A 44 5.70 9.82 -21.05
C ASP A 44 4.79 10.89 -20.44
N ALA A 45 4.07 11.65 -21.24
CA ALA A 45 3.05 12.57 -20.74
C ALA A 45 1.93 11.86 -19.95
N CYS A 46 1.49 10.68 -20.40
CA CYS A 46 0.51 9.88 -19.66
C CYS A 46 1.04 9.41 -18.31
N ILE A 47 2.32 9.06 -18.25
CA ILE A 47 2.97 8.63 -16.99
C ILE A 47 3.12 9.83 -16.06
N ASP A 48 3.55 10.97 -16.56
CA ASP A 48 3.71 12.20 -15.76
C ASP A 48 2.36 12.60 -15.13
N GLU A 49 1.28 12.63 -15.92
CA GLU A 49 -0.05 12.91 -15.40
C GLU A 49 -0.51 11.90 -14.34
N ALA A 50 -0.25 10.60 -14.56
CA ALA A 50 -0.60 9.58 -13.57
C ALA A 50 0.16 9.76 -12.25
N PHE A 51 1.43 10.17 -12.30
CA PHE A 51 2.24 10.41 -11.11
C PHE A 51 1.86 11.72 -10.42
N ASP A 52 1.51 12.75 -11.16
CA ASP A 52 0.92 13.97 -10.62
C ASP A 52 -0.40 13.69 -9.88
N GLU A 53 -1.22 12.77 -10.38
CA GLU A 53 -2.44 12.36 -9.67
C GLU A 53 -2.13 11.70 -8.32
N TYR A 54 -1.07 10.88 -8.18
CA TYR A 54 -0.65 10.36 -6.87
C TYR A 54 -0.33 11.49 -5.88
N LEU A 55 0.27 12.59 -6.34
CA LEU A 55 0.61 13.74 -5.50
C LEU A 55 -0.61 14.62 -5.16
N ARG A 56 -1.66 14.58 -6.00
CA ARG A 56 -2.92 15.32 -5.77
C ARG A 56 -3.89 14.58 -4.84
N VAL A 57 -3.72 13.27 -4.66
CA VAL A 57 -4.60 12.47 -3.78
C VAL A 57 -4.59 13.04 -2.37
N ARG A 58 -5.79 13.20 -1.81
CA ARG A 58 -5.95 13.67 -0.42
C ARG A 58 -6.28 12.51 0.49
N ALA A 59 -5.69 12.56 1.68
CA ALA A 59 -6.03 11.64 2.74
C ALA A 59 -7.52 11.77 3.12
N TYR A 60 -8.13 10.69 3.56
CA TYR A 60 -9.50 10.73 4.05
C TYR A 60 -9.60 11.62 5.29
N PRO A 61 -10.76 12.27 5.52
CA PRO A 61 -10.90 13.31 6.55
C PRO A 61 -10.49 12.87 7.96
N GLU A 62 -10.69 11.61 8.30
CA GLU A 62 -10.37 11.08 9.63
C GLU A 62 -8.89 10.73 9.83
N VAL A 63 -8.08 10.61 8.75
CA VAL A 63 -6.72 10.04 8.81
C VAL A 63 -5.83 10.80 9.77
N ALA A 64 -5.68 12.11 9.61
CA ALA A 64 -4.77 12.90 10.43
C ALA A 64 -5.12 12.81 11.92
N SER A 65 -6.40 12.94 12.27
CA SER A 65 -6.86 12.91 13.67
C SER A 65 -6.71 11.55 14.32
N VAL A 66 -6.96 10.47 13.55
CA VAL A 66 -6.82 9.10 14.08
C VAL A 66 -5.35 8.73 14.25
N LEU A 67 -4.48 9.04 13.27
CA LEU A 67 -3.04 8.80 13.40
C LEU A 67 -2.44 9.54 14.59
N GLN A 68 -2.81 10.81 14.81
CA GLN A 68 -2.38 11.57 15.98
C GLN A 68 -2.80 10.95 17.32
N GLN A 69 -3.95 10.27 17.35
CA GLN A 69 -4.38 9.54 18.55
C GLN A 69 -3.58 8.26 18.72
N LEU A 70 -3.42 7.46 17.65
CA LEU A 70 -2.69 6.20 17.68
C LEU A 70 -1.21 6.39 18.03
N GLU A 71 -0.57 7.46 17.54
CA GLU A 71 0.85 7.77 17.80
C GLU A 71 1.17 7.94 19.30
N LYS A 72 0.18 8.28 20.11
CA LYS A 72 0.32 8.37 21.56
C LYS A 72 0.30 7.00 22.26
N GLU A 73 -0.19 5.99 21.59
CA GLU A 73 -0.44 4.65 22.16
C GLU A 73 0.48 3.59 21.53
N VAL A 74 0.86 3.75 20.25
CA VAL A 74 1.62 2.76 19.48
C VAL A 74 2.65 3.42 18.57
N ALA A 75 3.71 2.68 18.23
CA ALA A 75 4.63 3.08 17.16
C ALA A 75 3.94 2.93 15.79
N LEU A 76 4.08 3.94 14.94
CA LEU A 76 3.53 3.95 13.60
C LEU A 76 4.63 3.81 12.55
N ALA A 77 4.39 2.95 11.56
CA ALA A 77 5.24 2.78 10.39
C ALA A 77 4.37 2.72 9.12
N ILE A 78 4.94 3.11 7.99
CA ILE A 78 4.29 2.93 6.69
C ILE A 78 5.10 1.95 5.84
N VAL A 79 4.41 1.02 5.17
CA VAL A 79 4.99 0.07 4.21
C VAL A 79 4.25 0.20 2.90
N SER A 80 4.93 0.61 1.84
CA SER A 80 4.29 0.97 0.58
C SER A 80 4.98 0.37 -0.64
N ASN A 81 4.18 -0.04 -1.63
CA ASN A 81 4.62 -0.43 -2.96
C ASN A 81 4.78 0.81 -3.86
N MET A 82 5.62 1.76 -3.44
CA MET A 82 5.90 3.01 -4.16
C MET A 82 7.40 3.32 -4.16
N ASP A 83 7.80 4.21 -5.05
CA ASP A 83 9.13 4.84 -4.98
C ASP A 83 9.18 5.81 -3.78
N THR A 84 10.30 5.88 -3.11
CA THR A 84 10.48 6.56 -1.82
C THR A 84 10.14 8.05 -1.91
N MET A 85 10.67 8.74 -2.92
CA MET A 85 10.43 10.17 -3.07
C MET A 85 8.96 10.49 -3.36
N LEU A 86 8.31 9.68 -4.20
CA LEU A 86 6.88 9.84 -4.48
C LEU A 86 6.02 9.69 -3.21
N LEU A 87 6.32 8.68 -2.39
CA LEU A 87 5.61 8.47 -1.13
C LEU A 87 5.83 9.63 -0.15
N LEU A 88 7.08 10.05 0.03
CA LEU A 88 7.41 11.14 0.96
C LEU A 88 6.73 12.45 0.55
N GLU A 89 6.71 12.78 -0.74
CA GLU A 89 6.03 13.96 -1.25
C GLU A 89 4.50 13.87 -1.09
N ALA A 90 3.91 12.70 -1.37
CA ALA A 90 2.49 12.48 -1.16
C ALA A 90 2.09 12.61 0.33
N LEU A 91 2.92 12.10 1.25
CA LEU A 91 2.74 12.28 2.69
C LEU A 91 2.84 13.75 3.09
N HIS A 92 3.88 14.45 2.61
CA HIS A 92 4.08 15.87 2.87
C HIS A 92 2.89 16.71 2.42
N ASN A 93 2.38 16.48 1.20
CA ASN A 93 1.21 17.18 0.64
C ASN A 93 -0.08 16.95 1.44
N ASN A 94 -0.11 15.92 2.29
CA ASN A 94 -1.21 15.60 3.19
C ASN A 94 -0.93 15.96 4.65
N GLY A 95 0.22 16.59 4.96
CA GLY A 95 0.62 16.92 6.32
C GLY A 95 0.84 15.70 7.21
N LEU A 96 1.22 14.57 6.63
CA LEU A 96 1.47 13.31 7.33
C LEU A 96 2.97 13.03 7.42
N SER A 97 3.40 12.49 8.56
CA SER A 97 4.77 12.04 8.77
C SER A 97 4.79 10.73 9.55
N PHE A 98 5.81 9.90 9.29
CA PHE A 98 6.01 8.64 9.98
C PHE A 98 7.48 8.51 10.35
N THR A 99 7.76 7.97 11.53
CA THR A 99 9.14 7.71 11.98
C THR A 99 9.82 6.65 11.10
N PHE A 100 9.06 5.65 10.67
CA PHE A 100 9.56 4.57 9.83
C PHE A 100 8.78 4.54 8.51
N VAL A 101 9.49 4.79 7.42
CA VAL A 101 8.97 4.69 6.05
C VAL A 101 9.73 3.56 5.36
N ILE A 102 9.01 2.57 4.86
CA ILE A 102 9.56 1.40 4.18
C ILE A 102 8.90 1.32 2.80
N THR A 103 9.70 1.34 1.76
CA THR A 103 9.22 1.32 0.38
C THR A 103 9.71 0.09 -0.37
N SER A 104 8.97 -0.28 -1.42
CA SER A 104 9.41 -1.31 -2.35
C SER A 104 10.72 -0.95 -3.05
N GLU A 105 10.99 0.34 -3.27
CA GLU A 105 12.23 0.81 -3.86
C GLU A 105 13.44 0.52 -2.96
N GLU A 106 13.36 0.86 -1.67
CA GLU A 106 14.45 0.59 -0.73
C GLU A 106 14.71 -0.90 -0.53
N GLU A 107 13.65 -1.71 -0.49
CA GLU A 107 13.76 -3.16 -0.28
C GLU A 107 14.06 -3.91 -1.58
N GLN A 108 13.90 -3.25 -2.75
CA GLN A 108 14.01 -3.87 -4.09
C GLN A 108 13.05 -5.06 -4.24
N ARG A 109 11.89 -4.98 -3.57
CA ARG A 109 10.81 -5.97 -3.56
C ARG A 109 9.47 -5.31 -3.27
N TYR A 110 8.46 -5.76 -3.97
CA TYR A 110 7.07 -5.38 -3.73
C TYR A 110 6.40 -6.28 -2.70
N LYS A 111 5.42 -5.75 -1.93
CA LYS A 111 4.46 -6.61 -1.22
C LYS A 111 3.77 -7.53 -2.25
N PRO A 112 3.51 -8.80 -1.94
CA PRO A 112 3.56 -9.44 -0.63
C PRO A 112 4.90 -10.08 -0.26
N ALA A 113 6.04 -9.71 -0.86
CA ALA A 113 7.32 -10.32 -0.52
C ALA A 113 7.62 -10.23 0.99
N PRO A 114 7.98 -11.33 1.66
CA PRO A 114 8.22 -11.34 3.11
C PRO A 114 9.29 -10.34 3.57
N SER A 115 10.29 -10.06 2.75
CA SER A 115 11.43 -9.21 3.12
C SER A 115 11.03 -7.79 3.49
N ILE A 116 10.03 -7.20 2.81
CA ILE A 116 9.57 -5.83 3.09
C ILE A 116 8.89 -5.74 4.48
N PHE A 117 8.13 -6.77 4.88
CA PHE A 117 7.54 -6.86 6.21
C PHE A 117 8.58 -7.18 7.29
N GLN A 118 9.54 -8.05 7.00
CA GLN A 118 10.68 -8.32 7.88
C GLN A 118 11.51 -7.07 8.15
N ARG A 119 11.63 -6.16 7.17
CA ARG A 119 12.26 -4.86 7.38
C ARG A 119 11.48 -4.01 8.40
N ALA A 120 10.15 -4.00 8.31
CA ALA A 120 9.31 -3.33 9.30
C ALA A 120 9.48 -3.91 10.70
N ILE A 121 9.52 -5.23 10.85
CA ILE A 121 9.81 -5.91 12.12
C ILE A 121 11.15 -5.44 12.71
N ARG A 122 12.20 -5.42 11.88
CA ARG A 122 13.53 -4.95 12.32
C ARG A 122 13.53 -3.48 12.75
N TYR A 123 12.85 -2.60 12.01
CA TYR A 123 12.80 -1.16 12.32
C TYR A 123 12.01 -0.87 13.58
N LEU A 124 10.90 -1.57 13.80
CA LEU A 124 10.09 -1.43 15.00
C LEU A 124 10.72 -2.09 16.23
N GLY A 125 11.59 -3.08 16.04
CA GLY A 125 12.23 -3.82 17.13
C GLY A 125 11.26 -4.63 17.97
N LEU A 126 10.11 -5.01 17.41
CA LEU A 126 9.03 -5.72 18.08
C LEU A 126 8.88 -7.15 17.53
N PRO A 127 8.41 -8.13 18.33
CA PRO A 127 7.97 -9.42 17.82
C PRO A 127 6.86 -9.25 16.78
N ALA A 128 6.86 -10.09 15.73
CA ALA A 128 5.91 -9.97 14.63
C ALA A 128 4.44 -10.01 15.09
N GLU A 129 4.14 -10.87 16.08
CA GLU A 129 2.81 -11.01 16.67
C GLU A 129 2.30 -9.75 17.39
N ASN A 130 3.20 -8.83 17.73
CA ASN A 130 2.88 -7.54 18.34
C ASN A 130 2.76 -6.39 17.32
N ILE A 131 2.82 -6.71 16.01
CA ILE A 131 2.70 -5.76 14.92
C ILE A 131 1.40 -6.04 14.17
N LEU A 132 0.60 -5.00 13.97
CA LEU A 132 -0.63 -5.05 13.20
C LEU A 132 -0.42 -4.31 11.87
N HIS A 133 -0.49 -5.02 10.75
CA HIS A 133 -0.48 -4.42 9.43
C HIS A 133 -1.91 -4.11 8.96
N VAL A 134 -2.12 -2.93 8.41
CA VAL A 134 -3.41 -2.49 7.89
C VAL A 134 -3.23 -2.04 6.45
N GLY A 135 -3.95 -2.66 5.52
CA GLY A 135 -3.88 -2.31 4.11
C GLY A 135 -5.16 -2.66 3.36
N ASP A 136 -5.26 -2.26 2.10
CA ASP A 136 -6.47 -2.39 1.28
C ASP A 136 -6.40 -3.53 0.24
N SER A 137 -5.26 -4.18 0.11
CA SER A 137 -5.05 -5.34 -0.75
C SER A 137 -5.00 -6.62 0.07
N PHE A 138 -5.92 -7.56 -0.22
CA PHE A 138 -5.91 -8.86 0.48
C PHE A 138 -4.58 -9.59 0.25
N GLU A 139 -4.13 -9.69 -1.01
CA GLU A 139 -2.93 -10.44 -1.35
C GLU A 139 -1.66 -9.74 -0.86
N GLU A 140 -1.53 -8.44 -1.14
CA GLU A 140 -0.31 -7.70 -0.82
C GLU A 140 -0.15 -7.45 0.68
N ASP A 141 -1.25 -7.09 1.36
CA ASP A 141 -1.21 -6.65 2.76
C ASP A 141 -1.54 -7.78 3.73
N VAL A 142 -2.68 -8.45 3.54
CA VAL A 142 -3.15 -9.45 4.52
C VAL A 142 -2.31 -10.73 4.41
N VAL A 143 -2.15 -11.28 3.21
CA VAL A 143 -1.36 -12.49 3.00
C VAL A 143 0.11 -12.20 3.29
N GLY A 144 0.66 -11.09 2.78
CA GLY A 144 2.05 -10.72 2.99
C GLY A 144 2.43 -10.55 4.46
N ALA A 145 1.64 -9.80 5.24
CA ALA A 145 1.87 -9.61 6.67
C ALA A 145 1.72 -10.91 7.45
N SER A 146 0.68 -11.69 7.15
CA SER A 146 0.44 -12.97 7.83
C SER A 146 1.56 -13.99 7.57
N ALA A 147 2.18 -13.96 6.39
CA ALA A 147 3.30 -14.85 6.05
C ALA A 147 4.54 -14.66 6.93
N VAL A 148 4.68 -13.52 7.60
CA VAL A 148 5.78 -13.23 8.54
C VAL A 148 5.32 -13.23 10.01
N GLY A 149 4.08 -13.64 10.30
CA GLY A 149 3.54 -13.73 11.66
C GLY A 149 2.95 -12.43 12.21
N MET A 150 2.81 -11.37 11.41
CA MET A 150 2.11 -10.16 11.83
C MET A 150 0.60 -10.38 11.89
N GLY A 151 -0.08 -9.65 12.78
CA GLY A 151 -1.52 -9.45 12.69
C GLY A 151 -1.87 -8.63 11.44
N SER A 152 -3.08 -8.82 10.89
CA SER A 152 -3.50 -8.06 9.71
C SER A 152 -4.97 -7.66 9.75
N LEU A 153 -5.27 -6.46 9.22
CA LEU A 153 -6.63 -5.97 8.96
C LEU A 153 -6.73 -5.53 7.49
N LEU A 154 -7.80 -5.96 6.84
CA LEU A 154 -8.15 -5.46 5.52
C LEU A 154 -9.03 -4.21 5.67
N ILE A 155 -8.58 -3.06 5.17
CA ILE A 155 -9.39 -1.84 5.17
C ILE A 155 -10.18 -1.73 3.86
N GLN A 156 -11.50 -1.79 3.93
CA GLN A 156 -12.40 -1.64 2.78
C GLN A 156 -13.31 -0.43 2.97
N ARG A 157 -12.90 0.70 2.38
CA ARG A 157 -13.59 1.99 2.46
C ARG A 157 -14.80 2.04 1.59
N SER A 158 -15.84 1.75 1.62
CA SER A 158 -16.97 1.86 0.68
C SER A 158 -17.12 0.69 -0.29
N GLY A 159 -17.63 -0.43 0.14
CA GLY A 159 -18.30 -1.42 -0.72
C GLY A 159 -17.68 -1.77 -2.09
N ARG A 160 -16.49 -1.25 -2.39
CA ARG A 160 -15.85 -1.28 -3.70
C ARG A 160 -14.92 -2.46 -3.93
N SER A 161 -14.67 -3.30 -2.95
CA SER A 161 -13.96 -4.54 -3.25
C SER A 161 -14.88 -5.41 -4.08
N LYS A 162 -14.54 -5.53 -5.36
CA LYS A 162 -15.18 -6.48 -6.27
C LYS A 162 -14.66 -7.91 -6.05
N ASP A 163 -13.57 -8.04 -5.30
CA ASP A 163 -12.94 -9.32 -5.03
C ASP A 163 -13.55 -9.90 -3.75
N PRO A 164 -13.95 -11.18 -3.76
CA PRO A 164 -14.47 -11.84 -2.58
C PRO A 164 -13.41 -11.89 -1.48
N VAL A 165 -13.75 -11.38 -0.31
CA VAL A 165 -12.87 -11.47 0.87
C VAL A 165 -12.95 -12.88 1.42
N PRO A 166 -11.82 -13.60 1.57
CA PRO A 166 -11.83 -14.94 2.14
C PRO A 166 -12.45 -14.97 3.54
N LYS A 167 -13.18 -16.07 3.82
CA LYS A 167 -13.82 -16.24 5.13
C LYS A 167 -12.78 -16.22 6.26
N GLY A 168 -13.06 -15.44 7.29
CA GLY A 168 -12.16 -15.30 8.45
C GLY A 168 -11.24 -14.06 8.38
N THR A 169 -11.18 -13.36 7.24
CA THR A 169 -10.44 -12.09 7.15
C THR A 169 -11.12 -11.02 8.03
N LYS A 170 -10.35 -10.37 8.88
CA LYS A 170 -10.83 -9.22 9.66
C LYS A 170 -10.88 -7.98 8.77
N VAL A 171 -12.07 -7.41 8.60
CA VAL A 171 -12.31 -6.26 7.73
C VAL A 171 -12.74 -5.05 8.57
N VAL A 172 -12.17 -3.89 8.25
CA VAL A 172 -12.53 -2.59 8.80
C VAL A 172 -12.85 -1.61 7.68
N ARG A 173 -13.60 -0.53 7.96
CA ARG A 173 -14.07 0.42 6.94
C ARG A 173 -13.28 1.73 6.90
N ASN A 174 -12.64 2.09 8.01
CA ASN A 174 -11.88 3.33 8.17
C ASN A 174 -10.85 3.20 9.29
N LEU A 175 -9.97 4.18 9.44
CA LEU A 175 -8.96 4.16 10.50
C LEU A 175 -9.54 4.31 11.91
N GLY A 176 -10.74 4.87 12.07
CA GLY A 176 -11.42 4.89 13.37
C GLY A 176 -11.70 3.48 13.88
N GLU A 177 -12.19 2.58 13.01
CA GLU A 177 -12.40 1.18 13.38
C GLU A 177 -11.06 0.44 13.66
N VAL A 178 -9.96 0.83 13.00
CA VAL A 178 -8.61 0.32 13.32
C VAL A 178 -8.21 0.72 14.73
N ARG A 179 -8.33 2.02 15.08
CA ARG A 179 -8.05 2.50 16.43
C ARG A 179 -8.86 1.76 17.49
N ASP A 180 -10.16 1.59 17.25
CA ASP A 180 -11.04 0.90 18.19
C ASP A 180 -10.71 -0.59 18.31
N PHE A 181 -10.19 -1.21 17.23
CA PHE A 181 -9.66 -2.57 17.25
C PHE A 181 -8.38 -2.65 18.10
N VAL A 182 -7.43 -1.76 17.90
CA VAL A 182 -6.16 -1.69 18.64
C VAL A 182 -6.44 -1.59 20.14
N ARG A 183 -7.31 -0.66 20.56
CA ARG A 183 -7.65 -0.46 21.98
C ARG A 183 -8.25 -1.70 22.63
N ARG A 184 -9.17 -2.39 21.93
CA ARG A 184 -9.79 -3.62 22.46
C ARG A 184 -8.85 -4.83 22.51
N SER A 185 -7.80 -4.83 21.72
CA SER A 185 -6.86 -5.98 21.65
C SER A 185 -5.77 -5.91 22.70
N TRP A 186 -5.65 -4.77 23.38
CA TRP A 186 -4.64 -4.51 24.42
C TRP A 186 -5.24 -4.26 25.83
N GLU A 187 -6.57 -4.35 25.96
CA GLU A 187 -7.26 -4.51 27.24
C GLU A 187 -7.31 -6.01 27.63
#